data_6453819a6325a9cc019a53c4e6279cbe
#
_entry.id   6453819a6325a9cc019a53c4e6279cbe
#
_cell.length_a   1.000
_cell.length_b   1.000
_cell.length_c   1.000
_cell.angle_alpha   90.00
_cell.angle_beta   90.00
_cell.angle_gamma   90.00
#
_symmetry.space_group_name_H-M   'P 1'
#
loop_
_entity.id
_entity.type
_entity.pdbx_description
1 polymer ?
#
loop_
_entity_poly.entity_id
_entity_poly.type
_entity_poly.pdbx_seq_one_letter_code
_entity_poly.pdbx_strand_id
1 'polypeptide(L)'
;GLDGSFKLSELPDKGRYTLVVRYISYKTREVPIEVSDKGAVTIALDEDLRELSEVVVKGHKEYHSDRSAIDMEKTAGNVLNVMSQQSIQLSPDVNVASVLQRVSGVTMERDASGEASYAILRGMDKRYNYTLVNGVKIPSPDDKNRYIPLNMFPSDLMDRLVVSKSLTADMEGDAAGGVVDMVMK
;
A
#
# COMPACT_ATOMS: atom_id res chain seq x y z
N GLY A 1 31.29 28.62 -20.15
CA GLY A 1 31.22 27.99 -21.49
C GLY A 1 31.00 26.50 -21.42
N LEU A 2 30.68 25.86 -22.51
CA LEU A 2 30.46 24.38 -22.57
C LEU A 2 31.73 23.58 -22.28
N ASP A 3 32.90 24.26 -22.37
CA ASP A 3 34.24 23.74 -22.08
C ASP A 3 34.67 23.95 -20.61
N GLY A 4 33.78 24.44 -19.73
CA GLY A 4 34.08 24.79 -18.36
C GLY A 4 34.78 26.16 -18.20
N SER A 5 35.02 26.92 -19.28
CA SER A 5 35.60 28.23 -19.18
C SER A 5 34.62 29.25 -18.59
N PHE A 6 35.12 30.11 -17.72
CA PHE A 6 34.37 31.23 -17.14
C PHE A 6 35.21 32.52 -17.17
N LYS A 7 34.54 33.65 -17.19
CA LYS A 7 35.17 34.97 -17.09
C LYS A 7 34.43 35.80 -16.06
N LEU A 8 35.17 36.31 -15.09
CA LEU A 8 34.68 37.28 -14.16
C LEU A 8 35.07 38.67 -14.65
N SER A 9 34.08 39.55 -14.82
CA SER A 9 34.24 40.95 -15.18
C SER A 9 33.75 41.81 -14.03
N GLU A 10 34.27 43.03 -13.92
CA GLU A 10 33.86 44.02 -12.90
C GLU A 10 34.32 43.72 -11.49
N LEU A 11 35.43 43.02 -11.29
CA LEU A 11 36.07 42.92 -9.98
C LEU A 11 36.83 44.21 -9.69
N PRO A 12 36.80 44.74 -8.47
CA PRO A 12 37.66 45.86 -8.08
C PRO A 12 39.12 45.50 -8.24
N ASP A 13 39.94 46.46 -8.65
CA ASP A 13 41.32 46.28 -9.12
C ASP A 13 42.28 45.63 -8.10
N LYS A 14 42.00 45.62 -6.81
CA LYS A 14 42.81 44.95 -5.80
C LYS A 14 41.94 44.44 -4.65
N GLY A 15 42.17 43.21 -4.22
CA GLY A 15 41.51 42.65 -3.05
C GLY A 15 41.62 41.13 -2.96
N ARG A 16 41.35 40.60 -1.76
CA ARG A 16 41.16 39.16 -1.53
C ARG A 16 39.69 38.82 -1.65
N TYR A 17 39.38 37.86 -2.45
CA TYR A 17 38.01 37.37 -2.70
C TYR A 17 37.96 35.87 -2.48
N THR A 18 36.82 35.36 -2.09
CA THR A 18 36.55 33.92 -2.07
C THR A 18 35.64 33.59 -3.24
N LEU A 19 36.12 32.80 -4.18
CA LEU A 19 35.35 32.31 -5.30
C LEU A 19 34.61 31.04 -4.87
N VAL A 20 33.27 31.08 -4.85
CA VAL A 20 32.42 29.94 -4.58
C VAL A 20 31.97 29.33 -5.91
N VAL A 21 32.45 28.14 -6.19
CA VAL A 21 32.09 27.39 -7.40
C VAL A 21 31.09 26.33 -7.09
N ARG A 22 29.94 26.36 -7.78
CA ARG A 22 28.86 25.37 -7.68
C ARG A 22 28.54 24.83 -9.08
N TYR A 23 28.49 23.52 -9.18
CA TYR A 23 28.03 22.85 -10.39
C TYR A 23 27.19 21.62 -10.02
N ILE A 24 26.25 21.26 -10.89
CA ILE A 24 25.36 20.11 -10.67
C ILE A 24 26.22 18.84 -10.61
N SER A 25 25.98 17.99 -9.61
CA SER A 25 26.72 16.75 -9.33
C SER A 25 28.16 16.91 -8.84
N TYR A 26 28.55 18.13 -8.44
CA TYR A 26 29.86 18.40 -7.84
C TYR A 26 29.76 19.07 -6.47
N LYS A 27 30.71 18.80 -5.61
CA LYS A 27 30.80 19.46 -4.30
C LYS A 27 31.10 20.94 -4.48
N THR A 28 30.41 21.79 -3.73
CA THR A 28 30.70 23.22 -3.70
C THR A 28 32.13 23.41 -3.21
N ARG A 29 32.93 24.16 -3.97
CA ARG A 29 34.32 24.47 -3.62
C ARG A 29 34.52 25.98 -3.45
N GLU A 30 35.16 26.35 -2.35
CA GLU A 30 35.53 27.72 -2.05
C GLU A 30 37.05 27.89 -2.26
N VAL A 31 37.41 28.82 -3.10
CA VAL A 31 38.81 29.08 -3.44
C VAL A 31 39.14 30.54 -3.16
N PRO A 32 40.09 30.85 -2.27
CA PRO A 32 40.55 32.22 -2.08
C PRO A 32 41.37 32.66 -3.28
N ILE A 33 41.04 33.79 -3.84
CA ILE A 33 41.74 34.41 -4.97
C ILE A 33 42.21 35.82 -4.59
N GLU A 34 43.41 36.18 -5.04
CA GLU A 34 43.89 37.55 -4.97
C GLU A 34 43.88 38.15 -6.40
N VAL A 35 43.16 39.24 -6.56
CA VAL A 35 43.15 39.97 -7.83
C VAL A 35 44.41 40.83 -7.88
N SER A 36 45.48 40.27 -8.39
CA SER A 36 46.74 41.02 -8.58
C SER A 36 47.20 41.16 -10.01
N ASP A 37 46.80 40.29 -10.91
CA ASP A 37 47.08 40.41 -12.36
C ASP A 37 46.30 39.35 -13.17
N LYS A 38 46.22 39.52 -14.47
CA LYS A 38 45.55 38.74 -15.50
C LYS A 38 45.88 37.24 -15.48
N GLY A 39 45.59 36.56 -14.37
CA GLY A 39 45.87 35.13 -14.21
C GLY A 39 44.67 34.25 -14.52
N ALA A 40 44.87 33.19 -15.28
CA ALA A 40 43.89 32.13 -15.39
C ALA A 40 43.97 31.21 -14.16
N VAL A 41 42.83 30.95 -13.52
CA VAL A 41 42.73 30.04 -12.40
C VAL A 41 42.00 28.79 -12.87
N THR A 42 42.61 27.63 -12.68
CA THR A 42 41.98 26.34 -12.95
C THR A 42 41.51 25.73 -11.62
N ILE A 43 40.22 25.41 -11.51
CA ILE A 43 39.63 24.87 -10.32
C ILE A 43 39.08 23.48 -10.66
N ALA A 44 39.67 22.45 -10.04
CA ALA A 44 39.14 21.10 -10.12
C ALA A 44 37.98 20.94 -9.13
N LEU A 45 36.90 20.40 -9.56
CA LEU A 45 35.73 20.06 -8.71
C LEU A 45 35.73 18.57 -8.46
N ASP A 46 35.40 18.18 -7.23
CA ASP A 46 35.21 16.79 -6.84
C ASP A 46 33.73 16.42 -7.08
N GLU A 47 33.47 15.27 -7.66
CA GLU A 47 32.13 14.77 -7.86
C GLU A 47 31.41 14.60 -6.51
N ASP A 48 30.19 15.11 -6.42
CA ASP A 48 29.32 14.84 -5.27
C ASP A 48 28.54 13.56 -5.55
N LEU A 49 29.20 12.42 -5.37
CA LEU A 49 28.59 11.11 -5.35
C LEU A 49 27.73 11.01 -4.08
N ARG A 50 26.68 11.82 -3.98
CA ARG A 50 25.61 11.45 -3.09
C ARG A 50 24.99 10.20 -3.69
N GLU A 51 25.42 9.06 -3.20
CA GLU A 51 24.57 7.90 -3.23
C GLU A 51 23.23 8.39 -2.68
N LEU A 52 22.23 8.44 -3.55
CA LEU A 52 20.85 8.45 -3.10
C LEU A 52 20.73 7.17 -2.30
N SER A 53 21.05 7.25 -1.00
CA SER A 53 20.69 6.19 -0.09
C SER A 53 19.22 5.98 -0.34
N GLU A 54 18.90 4.81 -0.86
CA GLU A 54 17.55 4.34 -1.06
C GLU A 54 16.81 4.68 0.23
N VAL A 55 15.91 5.63 0.16
CA VAL A 55 14.99 5.91 1.24
C VAL A 55 14.04 4.71 1.23
N VAL A 56 14.48 3.63 1.85
CA VAL A 56 13.61 2.52 2.19
C VAL A 56 12.64 3.07 3.22
N VAL A 57 11.56 3.64 2.72
CA VAL A 57 10.40 3.94 3.53
C VAL A 57 9.85 2.57 3.94
N LYS A 58 10.39 2.03 5.03
CA LYS A 58 9.77 0.94 5.77
C LYS A 58 8.53 1.54 6.45
N GLY A 59 7.53 1.84 5.65
CA GLY A 59 6.19 2.03 6.15
C GLY A 59 5.76 0.66 6.67
N HIS A 60 5.65 0.49 7.98
CA HIS A 60 4.75 -0.51 8.50
C HIS A 60 3.37 -0.08 8.01
N LYS A 61 2.85 -0.76 7.01
CA LYS A 61 1.43 -0.68 6.71
C LYS A 61 0.73 -1.26 7.93
N GLU A 62 0.26 -0.40 8.80
CA GLU A 62 -0.66 -0.79 9.87
C GLU A 62 -1.98 -1.18 9.20
N TYR A 63 -2.15 -2.47 8.92
CA TYR A 63 -3.38 -3.00 8.31
C TYR A 63 -4.57 -3.07 9.30
N HIS A 64 -4.35 -2.70 10.56
CA HIS A 64 -5.30 -2.87 11.64
C HIS A 64 -6.31 -1.72 11.78
N SER A 65 -6.00 -0.55 11.21
CA SER A 65 -6.83 0.66 11.36
C SER A 65 -7.85 0.80 10.23
N ASP A 66 -8.96 1.50 10.50
CA ASP A 66 -9.97 1.81 9.50
C ASP A 66 -9.41 2.65 8.35
N ARG A 67 -8.43 3.51 8.65
CA ARG A 67 -7.75 4.31 7.63
C ARG A 67 -7.01 3.43 6.61
N SER A 68 -6.34 2.40 7.09
CA SER A 68 -5.64 1.46 6.19
C SER A 68 -6.62 0.64 5.35
N ALA A 69 -7.77 0.27 5.91
CA ALA A 69 -8.85 -0.39 5.18
C ALA A 69 -9.36 0.49 4.02
N ILE A 70 -9.64 1.76 4.29
CA ILE A 70 -10.07 2.74 3.28
C ILE A 70 -8.99 2.95 2.21
N ASP A 71 -7.72 3.00 2.60
CA ASP A 71 -6.62 3.16 1.64
C ASP A 71 -6.46 1.92 0.75
N MET A 72 -6.70 0.72 1.28
CA MET A 72 -6.77 -0.50 0.49
C MET A 72 -7.92 -0.46 -0.53
N GLU A 73 -9.13 -0.07 -0.10
CA GLU A 73 -10.28 0.07 -1.00
C GLU A 73 -10.02 1.07 -2.13
N LYS A 74 -9.38 2.21 -1.82
CA LYS A 74 -9.06 3.25 -2.81
C LYS A 74 -8.00 2.84 -3.83
N THR A 75 -7.02 2.04 -3.41
CA THR A 75 -5.89 1.64 -4.27
C THR A 75 -6.15 0.34 -5.01
N ALA A 76 -7.23 -0.37 -4.66
CA ALA A 76 -7.60 -1.62 -5.30
C ALA A 76 -8.00 -1.41 -6.77
N GLY A 77 -7.58 -2.34 -7.62
CA GLY A 77 -7.98 -2.38 -9.03
C GLY A 77 -9.39 -2.93 -9.29
N ASN A 78 -10.09 -3.37 -8.23
CA ASN A 78 -11.40 -3.98 -8.27
C ASN A 78 -12.32 -3.40 -7.19
N VAL A 79 -13.61 -3.73 -7.28
CA VAL A 79 -14.58 -3.31 -6.26
C VAL A 79 -14.48 -4.25 -5.06
N LEU A 80 -13.93 -3.74 -3.95
CA LEU A 80 -13.83 -4.49 -2.70
C LEU A 80 -14.25 -3.63 -1.50
N ASN A 81 -14.57 -4.30 -0.40
CA ASN A 81 -14.73 -3.69 0.91
C ASN A 81 -13.83 -4.39 1.91
N VAL A 82 -13.25 -3.61 2.80
CA VAL A 82 -12.35 -4.09 3.85
C VAL A 82 -12.90 -3.72 5.21
N MET A 83 -13.06 -4.72 6.06
CA MET A 83 -13.32 -4.53 7.49
C MET A 83 -11.99 -4.63 8.23
N SER A 84 -11.58 -3.57 8.88
CA SER A 84 -10.34 -3.55 9.68
C SER A 84 -10.48 -4.35 10.96
N GLN A 85 -9.36 -4.73 11.57
CA GLN A 85 -9.35 -5.33 12.91
C GLN A 85 -10.05 -4.43 13.92
N GLN A 86 -9.82 -3.13 13.86
CA GLN A 86 -10.44 -2.15 14.75
C GLN A 86 -11.97 -2.17 14.64
N SER A 87 -12.52 -2.14 13.43
CA SER A 87 -13.96 -2.23 13.20
C SER A 87 -14.56 -3.55 13.68
N ILE A 88 -13.84 -4.67 13.49
CA ILE A 88 -14.27 -6.00 13.95
C ILE A 88 -14.32 -6.03 15.48
N GLN A 89 -13.29 -5.53 16.16
CA GLN A 89 -13.22 -5.52 17.62
C GLN A 89 -14.23 -4.59 18.29
N LEU A 90 -14.58 -3.48 17.63
CA LEU A 90 -15.61 -2.57 18.13
C LEU A 90 -17.03 -3.09 17.94
N SER A 91 -17.20 -4.12 17.11
CA SER A 91 -18.52 -4.73 16.90
C SER A 91 -18.79 -5.83 17.94
N PRO A 92 -20.02 -6.01 18.39
CA PRO A 92 -20.39 -7.06 19.34
C PRO A 92 -20.53 -8.44 18.67
N ASP A 93 -20.03 -8.60 17.45
CA ASP A 93 -20.24 -9.77 16.62
C ASP A 93 -19.24 -10.88 16.98
N VAL A 94 -19.75 -12.04 17.37
CA VAL A 94 -18.94 -13.16 17.86
C VAL A 94 -18.27 -13.94 16.72
N ASN A 95 -18.88 -13.95 15.55
CA ASN A 95 -18.42 -14.72 14.41
C ASN A 95 -18.35 -13.89 13.13
N VAL A 96 -17.59 -14.39 12.16
CA VAL A 96 -17.36 -13.72 10.86
C VAL A 96 -18.65 -13.50 10.08
N ALA A 97 -19.61 -14.44 10.16
CA ALA A 97 -20.90 -14.31 9.48
C ALA A 97 -21.67 -13.07 9.95
N SER A 98 -21.65 -12.79 11.25
CA SER A 98 -22.30 -11.60 11.83
C SER A 98 -21.60 -10.31 11.44
N VAL A 99 -20.25 -10.31 11.43
CA VAL A 99 -19.45 -9.16 10.98
C VAL A 99 -19.75 -8.83 9.51
N LEU A 100 -19.84 -9.84 8.65
CA LEU A 100 -20.09 -9.65 7.21
C LEU A 100 -21.47 -9.05 6.90
N GLN A 101 -22.45 -9.17 7.77
CA GLN A 101 -23.74 -8.48 7.62
C GLN A 101 -23.63 -6.97 7.60
N ARG A 102 -22.54 -6.42 8.14
CA ARG A 102 -22.26 -4.97 8.16
C ARG A 102 -21.62 -4.47 6.87
N VAL A 103 -21.13 -5.39 6.03
CA VAL A 103 -20.51 -5.04 4.76
C VAL A 103 -21.58 -4.73 3.73
N SER A 104 -21.51 -3.57 3.09
CA SER A 104 -22.45 -3.18 2.05
C SER A 104 -22.51 -4.23 0.93
N GLY A 105 -23.72 -4.59 0.48
CA GLY A 105 -23.94 -5.55 -0.61
C GLY A 105 -23.66 -7.01 -0.25
N VAL A 106 -23.51 -7.31 1.04
CA VAL A 106 -23.46 -8.67 1.57
C VAL A 106 -24.76 -8.94 2.31
N THR A 107 -25.40 -10.06 2.01
CA THR A 107 -26.50 -10.61 2.77
C THR A 107 -26.12 -12.00 3.24
N MET A 108 -26.77 -12.48 4.30
CA MET A 108 -26.44 -13.79 4.86
C MET A 108 -27.65 -14.71 4.73
N GLU A 109 -27.39 -15.90 4.19
CA GLU A 109 -28.33 -17.00 4.31
C GLU A 109 -28.19 -17.64 5.69
N ARG A 110 -29.34 -17.99 6.29
CA ARG A 110 -29.39 -18.63 7.58
C ARG A 110 -29.45 -20.16 7.43
N ASP A 111 -28.80 -20.83 8.34
CA ASP A 111 -28.90 -22.29 8.41
C ASP A 111 -30.23 -22.76 9.09
N ALA A 112 -30.36 -24.06 9.25
CA ALA A 112 -31.53 -24.65 9.87
C ALA A 112 -31.74 -24.25 11.33
N SER A 113 -30.71 -23.79 12.03
CA SER A 113 -30.78 -23.27 13.40
C SER A 113 -31.20 -21.80 13.47
N GLY A 114 -31.29 -21.14 12.33
CA GLY A 114 -31.60 -19.71 12.21
C GLY A 114 -30.39 -18.80 12.32
N GLU A 115 -29.18 -19.32 12.43
CA GLU A 115 -27.96 -18.55 12.46
C GLU A 115 -27.52 -18.14 11.05
N ALA A 116 -26.98 -16.93 10.94
CA ALA A 116 -26.33 -16.46 9.69
C ALA A 116 -25.09 -17.32 9.42
N SER A 117 -25.07 -18.02 8.30
CA SER A 117 -24.00 -18.98 8.02
C SER A 117 -23.30 -18.75 6.69
N TYR A 118 -24.03 -18.41 5.63
CA TYR A 118 -23.47 -18.34 4.28
C TYR A 118 -23.58 -16.94 3.70
N ALA A 119 -22.47 -16.43 3.14
CA ALA A 119 -22.47 -15.15 2.49
C ALA A 119 -23.13 -15.22 1.11
N ILE A 120 -23.98 -14.24 0.83
CA ILE A 120 -24.59 -13.97 -0.47
C ILE A 120 -24.11 -12.60 -0.91
N LEU A 121 -23.26 -12.59 -1.92
CA LEU A 121 -22.68 -11.36 -2.45
C LEU A 121 -23.49 -10.91 -3.66
N ARG A 122 -23.91 -9.64 -3.67
CA ARG A 122 -24.66 -9.04 -4.78
C ARG A 122 -25.91 -9.84 -5.18
N GLY A 123 -26.53 -10.57 -4.27
CA GLY A 123 -27.69 -11.41 -4.55
C GLY A 123 -27.39 -12.72 -5.28
N MET A 124 -26.10 -13.05 -5.49
CA MET A 124 -25.69 -14.32 -6.09
C MET A 124 -25.70 -15.44 -5.07
N ASP A 125 -26.28 -16.58 -5.44
CA ASP A 125 -26.36 -17.77 -4.58
C ASP A 125 -24.99 -18.12 -3.99
N LYS A 126 -24.97 -18.64 -2.75
CA LYS A 126 -23.77 -19.01 -1.98
C LYS A 126 -22.78 -19.89 -2.75
N ARG A 127 -23.25 -20.70 -3.71
CA ARG A 127 -22.40 -21.58 -4.54
C ARG A 127 -21.47 -20.82 -5.49
N TYR A 128 -21.75 -19.55 -5.76
CA TYR A 128 -20.95 -18.66 -6.62
C TYR A 128 -20.02 -17.74 -5.83
N ASN A 129 -19.98 -17.89 -4.51
CA ASN A 129 -19.13 -17.11 -3.65
C ASN A 129 -18.01 -17.96 -3.08
N TYR A 130 -16.80 -17.42 -3.06
CA TYR A 130 -15.64 -18.12 -2.55
C TYR A 130 -15.24 -17.60 -1.19
N THR A 131 -14.76 -18.52 -0.36
CA THR A 131 -14.17 -18.20 0.93
C THR A 131 -12.70 -18.58 0.91
N LEU A 132 -11.86 -17.61 1.27
CA LEU A 132 -10.43 -17.77 1.41
C LEU A 132 -10.04 -17.54 2.87
N VAL A 133 -8.94 -18.16 3.30
CA VAL A 133 -8.22 -17.82 4.53
C VAL A 133 -6.80 -17.48 4.14
N ASN A 134 -6.37 -16.25 4.43
CA ASN A 134 -5.05 -15.74 4.04
C ASN A 134 -4.76 -15.94 2.53
N GLY A 135 -5.76 -15.70 1.68
CA GLY A 135 -5.66 -15.88 0.24
C GLY A 135 -5.72 -17.32 -0.27
N VAL A 136 -5.85 -18.30 0.62
CA VAL A 136 -5.93 -19.73 0.26
C VAL A 136 -7.38 -20.20 0.33
N LYS A 137 -7.83 -20.84 -0.75
CA LYS A 137 -9.17 -21.43 -0.81
C LYS A 137 -9.32 -22.59 0.16
N ILE A 138 -10.33 -22.51 0.99
CA ILE A 138 -10.64 -23.56 1.95
C ILE A 138 -11.62 -24.56 1.32
N PRO A 139 -11.39 -25.87 1.47
CA PRO A 139 -12.36 -26.87 1.06
C PRO A 139 -13.61 -26.81 1.95
N SER A 140 -14.76 -27.10 1.36
CA SER A 140 -16.00 -27.23 2.13
C SER A 140 -15.95 -28.45 3.05
N PRO A 141 -16.50 -28.35 4.27
CA PRO A 141 -16.66 -29.51 5.14
C PRO A 141 -17.72 -30.50 4.62
N ASP A 142 -18.53 -30.10 3.66
CA ASP A 142 -19.55 -30.94 3.03
C ASP A 142 -19.10 -31.32 1.61
N ASP A 143 -18.97 -32.62 1.33
CA ASP A 143 -18.53 -33.15 0.04
C ASP A 143 -19.44 -32.77 -1.15
N LYS A 144 -20.68 -32.42 -0.87
CA LYS A 144 -21.69 -32.06 -1.87
C LYS A 144 -21.70 -30.59 -2.22
N ASN A 145 -21.10 -29.75 -1.38
CA ASN A 145 -21.17 -28.31 -1.46
C ASN A 145 -19.78 -27.68 -1.55
N ARG A 146 -19.69 -26.50 -2.18
CA ARG A 146 -18.43 -25.74 -2.32
C ARG A 146 -18.36 -24.55 -1.34
N TYR A 147 -19.44 -24.25 -0.65
CA TYR A 147 -19.54 -23.12 0.26
C TYR A 147 -19.27 -23.55 1.71
N ILE A 148 -18.78 -22.63 2.49
CA ILE A 148 -18.33 -22.86 3.86
C ILE A 148 -19.20 -22.03 4.80
N PRO A 149 -19.69 -22.60 5.92
CA PRO A 149 -20.41 -21.84 6.92
C PRO A 149 -19.45 -20.90 7.66
N LEU A 150 -19.70 -19.60 7.56
CA LEU A 150 -18.84 -18.55 8.11
C LEU A 150 -19.03 -18.31 9.61
N ASN A 151 -20.11 -18.84 10.19
CA ASN A 151 -20.33 -18.84 11.63
C ASN A 151 -19.35 -19.74 12.42
N MET A 152 -18.63 -20.64 11.73
CA MET A 152 -17.59 -21.46 12.34
C MET A 152 -16.33 -20.66 12.71
N PHE A 153 -16.14 -19.47 12.15
CA PHE A 153 -14.95 -18.66 12.37
C PHE A 153 -15.20 -17.56 13.38
N PRO A 154 -14.53 -17.60 14.55
CA PRO A 154 -14.60 -16.54 15.54
C PRO A 154 -14.05 -15.21 14.99
N SER A 155 -14.73 -14.12 15.24
CA SER A 155 -14.31 -12.78 14.80
C SER A 155 -12.99 -12.34 15.44
N ASP A 156 -12.70 -12.80 16.66
CA ASP A 156 -11.49 -12.43 17.41
C ASP A 156 -10.18 -12.91 16.75
N LEU A 157 -10.24 -13.94 15.92
CA LEU A 157 -9.09 -14.45 15.19
C LEU A 157 -8.76 -13.65 13.95
N MET A 158 -9.63 -12.73 13.54
CA MET A 158 -9.49 -11.98 12.32
C MET A 158 -8.62 -10.73 12.51
N ASP A 159 -7.68 -10.55 11.60
CA ASP A 159 -6.97 -9.30 11.41
C ASP A 159 -7.80 -8.34 10.56
N ARG A 160 -8.36 -8.83 9.47
CA ARG A 160 -9.28 -8.10 8.60
C ARG A 160 -10.12 -9.06 7.76
N LEU A 161 -11.22 -8.54 7.25
CA LEU A 161 -12.04 -9.22 6.26
C LEU A 161 -12.01 -8.42 4.96
N VAL A 162 -11.72 -9.09 3.86
CA VAL A 162 -11.70 -8.48 2.53
C VAL A 162 -12.81 -9.12 1.68
N VAL A 163 -13.76 -8.31 1.25
CA VAL A 163 -14.88 -8.77 0.40
C VAL A 163 -14.71 -8.19 -0.99
N SER A 164 -14.22 -9.00 -1.92
CA SER A 164 -14.09 -8.63 -3.33
C SER A 164 -15.40 -8.88 -4.06
N LYS A 165 -15.98 -7.82 -4.61
CA LYS A 165 -17.26 -7.88 -5.33
C LYS A 165 -17.10 -7.98 -6.85
N SER A 166 -15.92 -7.78 -7.35
CA SER A 166 -15.56 -8.02 -8.74
C SER A 166 -14.29 -8.83 -8.82
N LEU A 167 -14.22 -9.71 -9.79
CA LEU A 167 -13.08 -10.60 -9.99
C LEU A 167 -11.91 -9.82 -10.62
N THR A 168 -10.72 -10.18 -10.22
CA THR A 168 -9.46 -9.82 -10.88
C THR A 168 -8.92 -11.05 -11.63
N ALA A 169 -7.97 -10.85 -12.53
CA ALA A 169 -7.46 -11.92 -13.38
C ALA A 169 -6.74 -13.06 -12.63
N ASP A 170 -6.34 -12.80 -11.39
CA ASP A 170 -5.70 -13.75 -10.47
C ASP A 170 -6.71 -14.60 -9.68
N MET A 171 -7.99 -14.24 -9.71
CA MET A 171 -9.06 -14.97 -9.02
C MET A 171 -9.65 -16.07 -9.89
N GLU A 172 -10.18 -17.13 -9.26
CA GLU A 172 -10.86 -18.20 -9.97
C GLU A 172 -12.16 -17.70 -10.61
N GLY A 173 -12.39 -18.05 -11.89
CA GLY A 173 -13.51 -17.54 -12.68
C GLY A 173 -14.88 -18.03 -12.21
N ASP A 174 -14.96 -19.07 -11.42
CA ASP A 174 -16.22 -19.60 -10.87
C ASP A 174 -16.70 -18.86 -9.60
N ALA A 175 -15.90 -17.92 -9.06
CA ALA A 175 -16.30 -16.99 -8.00
C ALA A 175 -17.19 -15.84 -8.51
N ALA A 176 -18.15 -16.12 -9.39
CA ALA A 176 -18.95 -15.09 -10.08
C ALA A 176 -19.70 -14.13 -9.14
N GLY A 177 -20.06 -14.56 -7.94
CA GLY A 177 -20.70 -13.72 -6.91
C GLY A 177 -19.72 -12.80 -6.22
N GLY A 178 -18.51 -13.27 -5.97
CA GLY A 178 -17.44 -12.58 -5.28
C GLY A 178 -16.63 -13.49 -4.38
N VAL A 179 -15.68 -12.88 -3.68
CA VAL A 179 -14.73 -13.57 -2.80
C VAL A 179 -14.74 -12.93 -1.42
N VAL A 180 -14.79 -13.73 -0.39
CA VAL A 180 -14.58 -13.33 1.00
C VAL A 180 -13.24 -13.90 1.45
N ASP A 181 -12.26 -13.04 1.68
CA ASP A 181 -10.97 -13.44 2.23
C ASP A 181 -10.89 -13.06 3.71
N MET A 182 -10.68 -14.05 4.55
CA MET A 182 -10.49 -13.93 5.98
C MET A 182 -8.99 -13.90 6.27
N VAL A 183 -8.46 -12.73 6.55
CA VAL A 183 -7.07 -12.59 6.95
C VAL A 183 -6.97 -12.76 8.46
N MET A 184 -6.26 -13.81 8.86
CA MET A 184 -6.06 -14.14 10.27
C MET A 184 -4.87 -13.39 10.86
N LYS A 185 -4.90 -13.22 12.18
CA LYS A 185 -3.81 -12.64 12.99
C LYS A 185 -2.56 -13.49 12.96
#